data_1b0a4f57333ee3ab938e2bdbbe5ef5ea
#
_entry.id   1b0a4f57333ee3ab938e2bdbbe5ef5ea
#
_cell.length_a   1.000
_cell.length_b   1.000
_cell.length_c   1.000
_cell.angle_alpha   90.00
_cell.angle_beta   90.00
_cell.angle_gamma   90.00
#
_symmetry.space_group_name_H-M   'P 1'
#
loop_
_entity.id
_entity.type
_entity.pdbx_description
1 polymer ?
#
loop_
_entity_poly.entity_id
_entity_poly.type
_entity_poly.pdbx_seq_one_letter_code
_entity_poly.pdbx_strand_id
1 'polypeptide(L)'
;MPPLQICFVSDHPRRRFFRQDASFIYRCENLGLALRAMGHEVRLLHLNELLLRPGRPDVAVFLRPSRSWRLRLALAMLRRRGCRVVADTDDLNFDPAAAAYRPSVLAGSASLRKTEGKFARALAALALFDRVTVSTDELQRRLRPLLPEMPCAVVPNAVHRSWRALQLPRASRRVLTYFSGTSTHDRDFALVAPALQQLLDEMPDLEVRVVGRLDTPLQHPRLQRVAKLPFGDYPAAVAASWLNIAPLEDTPFTRGKSALKTIEAGFFDVPTVATPLGDVLRLQVPGVLFATTPAEWLQQLRHALQPAERARLSEGLAQRLRPLSDVDLFAAQWLRFVSR
;
A
#
# COMPACT_ATOMS: atom_id res chain seq x y z
N MET A 1 -29.53 -0.96 -1.28
CA MET A 1 -29.28 -0.18 -0.07
C MET A 1 -29.45 1.30 -0.44
N PRO A 2 -30.10 2.14 0.37
CA PRO A 2 -30.23 3.56 0.04
C PRO A 2 -28.83 4.21 -0.07
N PRO A 3 -28.71 5.31 -0.83
CA PRO A 3 -27.47 6.08 -0.89
C PRO A 3 -27.02 6.54 0.50
N LEU A 4 -25.75 6.33 0.82
CA LEU A 4 -25.13 6.80 2.07
C LEU A 4 -24.31 8.05 1.80
N GLN A 5 -24.26 8.95 2.79
CA GLN A 5 -23.32 10.06 2.85
C GLN A 5 -22.07 9.62 3.62
N ILE A 6 -20.94 9.49 2.93
CA ILE A 6 -19.69 8.96 3.48
C ILE A 6 -18.62 10.03 3.44
N CYS A 7 -17.89 10.23 4.52
CA CYS A 7 -16.72 11.09 4.48
C CYS A 7 -15.44 10.35 4.88
N PHE A 8 -14.38 10.53 4.09
CA PHE A 8 -13.02 10.08 4.40
C PHE A 8 -12.22 11.27 4.93
N VAL A 9 -11.57 11.08 6.06
CA VAL A 9 -10.92 12.15 6.82
C VAL A 9 -9.45 11.82 7.04
N SER A 10 -8.58 12.78 6.72
CA SER A 10 -7.15 12.74 7.02
C SER A 10 -6.77 13.82 8.03
N ASP A 11 -5.92 13.48 9.00
CA ASP A 11 -5.26 14.45 9.90
C ASP A 11 -3.79 14.63 9.50
N HIS A 12 -3.51 14.69 8.19
CA HIS A 12 -2.16 14.89 7.66
C HIS A 12 -1.59 16.23 8.17
N PRO A 13 -0.34 16.29 8.70
CA PRO A 13 0.21 17.52 9.29
C PRO A 13 0.18 18.74 8.36
N ARG A 14 0.31 18.52 7.08
CA ARG A 14 0.26 19.56 6.05
C ARG A 14 -1.04 19.44 5.25
N ARG A 15 -2.07 20.20 5.64
CA ARG A 15 -3.41 20.16 5.01
C ARG A 15 -3.38 20.18 3.48
N ARG A 16 -2.58 21.02 2.86
CA ARG A 16 -2.51 21.15 1.39
C ARG A 16 -2.03 19.90 0.66
N PHE A 17 -1.38 18.96 1.37
CA PHE A 17 -0.77 17.76 0.78
C PHE A 17 -1.50 16.44 1.12
N PHE A 18 -2.60 16.47 1.90
CA PHE A 18 -3.23 15.24 2.31
C PHE A 18 -3.76 14.39 1.15
N ARG A 19 -4.17 15.04 0.04
CA ARG A 19 -4.61 14.35 -1.18
C ARG A 19 -3.45 13.79 -2.02
N GLN A 20 -2.21 14.16 -1.72
CA GLN A 20 -1.00 13.63 -2.35
C GLN A 20 -0.36 12.50 -1.53
N ASP A 21 -0.90 12.24 -0.33
CA ASP A 21 -0.47 11.11 0.50
C ASP A 21 -0.90 9.81 -0.16
N ALA A 22 0.07 8.90 -0.44
CA ALA A 22 -0.21 7.64 -1.10
C ALA A 22 -1.24 6.80 -0.35
N SER A 23 -1.17 6.77 0.99
CA SER A 23 -2.16 6.04 1.79
C SER A 23 -3.55 6.64 1.64
N PHE A 24 -3.68 7.97 1.58
CA PHE A 24 -4.97 8.61 1.35
C PHE A 24 -5.53 8.30 -0.05
N ILE A 25 -4.67 8.32 -1.07
CA ILE A 25 -5.06 7.96 -2.44
C ILE A 25 -5.61 6.53 -2.50
N TYR A 26 -4.89 5.56 -1.94
CA TYR A 26 -5.30 4.15 -2.04
C TYR A 26 -6.41 3.76 -1.06
N ARG A 27 -6.40 4.29 0.17
CA ARG A 27 -7.36 3.90 1.21
C ARG A 27 -8.65 4.71 1.20
N CYS A 28 -8.57 5.98 0.79
CA CYS A 28 -9.72 6.90 0.88
C CYS A 28 -10.25 7.28 -0.50
N GLU A 29 -9.40 7.81 -1.38
CA GLU A 29 -9.83 8.27 -2.70
C GLU A 29 -10.26 7.09 -3.58
N ASN A 30 -9.45 6.04 -3.68
CA ASN A 30 -9.74 4.87 -4.50
C ASN A 30 -11.06 4.18 -4.07
N LEU A 31 -11.21 3.92 -2.77
CA LEU A 31 -12.44 3.36 -2.22
C LEU A 31 -13.63 4.32 -2.43
N GLY A 32 -13.40 5.62 -2.26
CA GLY A 32 -14.40 6.66 -2.51
C GLY A 32 -14.87 6.71 -3.95
N LEU A 33 -13.99 6.50 -4.93
CA LEU A 33 -14.37 6.40 -6.36
C LEU A 33 -15.28 5.19 -6.62
N ALA A 34 -14.97 4.05 -6.03
CA ALA A 34 -15.80 2.85 -6.14
C ALA A 34 -17.18 3.05 -5.50
N LEU A 35 -17.23 3.64 -4.31
CA LEU A 35 -18.48 3.94 -3.60
C LEU A 35 -19.36 4.95 -4.36
N ARG A 36 -18.78 5.97 -4.98
CA ARG A 36 -19.52 6.90 -5.86
C ARG A 36 -20.11 6.17 -7.07
N ALA A 37 -19.37 5.25 -7.67
CA ALA A 37 -19.87 4.46 -8.79
C ALA A 37 -21.02 3.51 -8.38
N MET A 38 -21.14 3.20 -7.08
CA MET A 38 -22.25 2.45 -6.50
C MET A 38 -23.43 3.35 -6.08
N GLY A 39 -23.38 4.67 -6.34
CA GLY A 39 -24.46 5.61 -6.06
C GLY A 39 -24.40 6.26 -4.66
N HIS A 40 -23.27 6.14 -3.94
CA HIS A 40 -23.09 6.80 -2.64
C HIS A 40 -22.49 8.20 -2.80
N GLU A 41 -22.81 9.10 -1.87
CA GLU A 41 -22.21 10.44 -1.78
C GLU A 41 -20.92 10.37 -0.97
N VAL A 42 -19.77 10.75 -1.57
CA VAL A 42 -18.48 10.65 -0.90
C VAL A 42 -17.76 11.99 -0.86
N ARG A 43 -17.35 12.41 0.34
CA ARG A 43 -16.51 13.59 0.59
C ARG A 43 -15.12 13.17 1.07
N LEU A 44 -14.09 13.82 0.54
CA LEU A 44 -12.70 13.64 0.93
C LEU A 44 -12.23 14.89 1.67
N LEU A 45 -11.98 14.81 2.95
CA LEU A 45 -11.81 15.95 3.84
C LEU A 45 -10.50 15.87 4.64
N HIS A 46 -9.94 17.03 4.93
CA HIS A 46 -9.01 17.17 6.04
C HIS A 46 -9.78 17.36 7.35
N LEU A 47 -9.23 16.92 8.49
CA LEU A 47 -9.85 17.06 9.81
C LEU A 47 -10.28 18.51 10.13
N ASN A 48 -9.51 19.52 9.71
CA ASN A 48 -9.89 20.92 9.88
C ASN A 48 -11.18 21.29 9.13
N GLU A 49 -11.36 20.74 7.94
CA GLU A 49 -12.55 20.98 7.12
C GLU A 49 -13.78 20.33 7.74
N LEU A 50 -13.59 19.11 8.25
CA LEU A 50 -14.64 18.41 8.99
C LEU A 50 -15.08 19.19 10.24
N LEU A 51 -14.14 19.72 11.03
CA LEU A 51 -14.44 20.49 12.24
C LEU A 51 -15.20 21.80 11.92
N LEU A 52 -14.87 22.45 10.80
CA LEU A 52 -15.54 23.69 10.38
C LEU A 52 -16.92 23.43 9.76
N ARG A 53 -17.06 22.34 9.00
CA ARG A 53 -18.28 22.00 8.24
C ARG A 53 -18.55 20.50 8.33
N PRO A 54 -18.97 20.00 9.49
CA PRO A 54 -19.11 18.55 9.74
C PRO A 54 -20.17 17.88 8.87
N GLY A 55 -21.22 18.60 8.48
CA GLY A 55 -22.35 18.00 7.77
C GLY A 55 -23.09 16.96 8.63
N ARG A 56 -23.74 16.01 7.96
CA ARG A 56 -24.44 14.86 8.60
C ARG A 56 -24.09 13.57 7.82
N PRO A 57 -22.82 13.13 7.79
CA PRO A 57 -22.51 11.87 7.14
C PRO A 57 -23.08 10.68 7.92
N ASP A 58 -23.50 9.64 7.20
CA ASP A 58 -23.90 8.37 7.80
C ASP A 58 -22.66 7.61 8.32
N VAL A 59 -21.55 7.73 7.61
CA VAL A 59 -20.28 7.09 7.95
C VAL A 59 -19.11 8.07 7.78
N ALA A 60 -18.25 8.14 8.78
CA ALA A 60 -16.99 8.90 8.72
C ALA A 60 -15.78 7.97 8.95
N VAL A 61 -14.88 7.91 7.98
CA VAL A 61 -13.68 7.07 7.99
C VAL A 61 -12.45 7.94 8.24
N PHE A 62 -11.68 7.62 9.25
CA PHE A 62 -10.45 8.34 9.61
C PHE A 62 -9.22 7.50 9.29
N LEU A 63 -8.41 7.98 8.35
CA LEU A 63 -7.17 7.33 7.97
C LEU A 63 -6.08 7.56 9.00
N ARG A 64 -5.47 6.46 9.51
CA ARG A 64 -4.34 6.48 10.46
C ARG A 64 -4.54 7.49 11.60
N PRO A 65 -5.67 7.41 12.35
CA PRO A 65 -5.96 8.38 13.38
C PRO A 65 -4.90 8.36 14.49
N SER A 66 -4.63 9.52 15.07
CA SER A 66 -3.77 9.65 16.24
C SER A 66 -4.53 10.39 17.35
N ARG A 67 -4.42 9.91 18.60
CA ARG A 67 -5.15 10.48 19.73
C ARG A 67 -4.79 11.95 19.94
N SER A 68 -5.79 12.81 19.79
CA SER A 68 -5.70 14.26 20.00
C SER A 68 -7.04 14.80 20.52
N TRP A 69 -7.05 16.00 21.10
CA TRP A 69 -8.29 16.67 21.50
C TRP A 69 -9.19 16.98 20.30
N ARG A 70 -8.59 17.31 19.15
CA ARG A 70 -9.31 17.58 17.89
C ARG A 70 -10.02 16.34 17.37
N LEU A 71 -9.37 15.17 17.41
CA LEU A 71 -10.01 13.90 17.06
C LEU A 71 -11.21 13.64 17.99
N ARG A 72 -11.05 13.79 19.31
CA ARG A 72 -12.12 13.58 20.27
C ARG A 72 -13.31 14.51 20.02
N LEU A 73 -13.05 15.79 19.74
CA LEU A 73 -14.08 16.75 19.38
C LEU A 73 -14.83 16.33 18.11
N ALA A 74 -14.10 15.96 17.04
CA ALA A 74 -14.70 15.50 15.79
C ALA A 74 -15.59 14.27 15.99
N LEU A 75 -15.11 13.26 16.74
CA LEU A 75 -15.90 12.05 17.04
C LEU A 75 -17.16 12.38 17.85
N ALA A 76 -17.06 13.24 18.87
CA ALA A 76 -18.23 13.67 19.66
C ALA A 76 -19.26 14.40 18.80
N MET A 77 -18.82 15.30 17.92
CA MET A 77 -19.69 16.03 16.99
C MET A 77 -20.39 15.10 16.01
N LEU A 78 -19.70 14.12 15.46
CA LEU A 78 -20.23 13.15 14.50
C LEU A 78 -21.25 12.22 15.19
N ARG A 79 -20.91 11.66 16.36
CA ARG A 79 -21.80 10.76 17.10
C ARG A 79 -23.10 11.43 17.53
N ARG A 80 -23.05 12.70 17.95
CA ARG A 80 -24.26 13.48 18.25
C ARG A 80 -25.20 13.64 17.06
N ARG A 81 -24.69 13.41 15.84
CA ARG A 81 -25.45 13.45 14.58
C ARG A 81 -25.85 12.06 14.07
N GLY A 82 -25.62 11.01 14.86
CA GLY A 82 -25.91 9.63 14.48
C GLY A 82 -24.90 9.02 13.49
N CYS A 83 -23.77 9.69 13.25
CA CYS A 83 -22.75 9.22 12.33
C CYS A 83 -21.97 8.04 12.93
N ARG A 84 -21.81 6.96 12.17
CA ARG A 84 -20.93 5.84 12.50
C ARG A 84 -19.49 6.23 12.18
N VAL A 85 -18.58 6.01 13.14
CA VAL A 85 -17.17 6.39 12.99
C VAL A 85 -16.29 5.15 12.84
N VAL A 86 -15.49 5.14 11.78
CA VAL A 86 -14.62 4.03 11.40
C VAL A 86 -13.17 4.52 11.35
N ALA A 87 -12.23 3.77 11.94
CA ALA A 87 -10.81 4.00 11.72
C ALA A 87 -10.31 3.12 10.58
N ASP A 88 -9.38 3.62 9.80
CA ASP A 88 -8.66 2.86 8.77
C ASP A 88 -7.16 2.95 8.97
N THR A 89 -6.46 1.83 8.88
CA THR A 89 -4.98 1.80 8.93
C THR A 89 -4.40 0.76 7.99
N ASP A 90 -3.39 1.16 7.23
CA ASP A 90 -2.72 0.35 6.21
C ASP A 90 -1.25 0.06 6.57
N ASP A 91 -0.85 0.37 7.80
CA ASP A 91 0.50 0.15 8.30
C ASP A 91 0.49 -0.23 9.78
N LEU A 92 1.51 -0.99 10.25
CA LEU A 92 1.62 -1.44 11.64
C LEU A 92 2.09 -0.29 12.57
N ASN A 93 1.40 0.84 12.51
CA ASN A 93 1.71 2.04 13.30
C ASN A 93 0.95 2.11 14.65
N PHE A 94 0.24 1.05 15.02
CA PHE A 94 -0.59 0.96 16.22
C PHE A 94 -0.10 -0.08 17.23
N ASP A 95 0.92 -0.86 16.91
CA ASP A 95 1.52 -1.87 17.80
C ASP A 95 2.86 -1.34 18.38
N PRO A 96 2.89 -0.85 19.63
CA PRO A 96 4.13 -0.32 20.22
C PRO A 96 5.27 -1.34 20.24
N ALA A 97 4.98 -2.65 20.38
CA ALA A 97 6.00 -3.70 20.38
C ALA A 97 6.69 -3.84 19.00
N ALA A 98 6.03 -3.42 17.92
CA ALA A 98 6.60 -3.43 16.58
C ALA A 98 7.44 -2.15 16.26
N ALA A 99 7.48 -1.18 17.14
CA ALA A 99 8.15 0.11 16.89
C ALA A 99 9.65 -0.04 16.62
N ALA A 100 10.32 -0.99 17.28
CA ALA A 100 11.74 -1.29 17.08
C ALA A 100 12.05 -1.74 15.64
N TYR A 101 11.10 -2.36 14.98
CA TYR A 101 11.23 -2.89 13.62
C TYR A 101 10.80 -1.90 12.54
N ARG A 102 10.41 -0.69 12.93
CA ARG A 102 10.09 0.34 11.93
C ARG A 102 11.36 0.70 11.15
N PRO A 103 11.33 0.75 9.80
CA PRO A 103 12.53 0.99 9.00
C PRO A 103 13.31 2.24 9.39
N SER A 104 12.63 3.34 9.75
CA SER A 104 13.30 4.56 10.22
C SER A 104 13.98 4.42 11.58
N VAL A 105 13.56 3.49 12.44
CA VAL A 105 14.23 3.18 13.71
C VAL A 105 15.43 2.28 13.45
N LEU A 106 15.26 1.24 12.61
CA LEU A 106 16.34 0.35 12.20
C LEU A 106 17.48 1.11 11.50
N ALA A 107 17.14 2.13 10.71
CA ALA A 107 18.10 3.01 10.05
C ALA A 107 18.67 4.12 10.97
N GLY A 108 18.32 4.15 12.27
CA GLY A 108 18.79 5.18 13.21
C GLY A 108 18.25 6.60 12.95
N SER A 109 17.38 6.80 11.97
CA SER A 109 16.81 8.10 11.61
C SER A 109 15.62 8.53 12.47
N ALA A 110 15.09 7.63 13.31
CA ALA A 110 14.02 7.90 14.27
C ALA A 110 14.31 7.27 15.63
N SER A 111 13.96 7.96 16.70
CA SER A 111 14.09 7.45 18.07
C SER A 111 13.04 6.37 18.34
N LEU A 112 13.47 5.24 18.92
CA LEU A 112 12.57 4.15 19.35
C LEU A 112 11.50 4.67 20.32
N ARG A 113 11.86 5.32 21.41
CA ARG A 113 10.94 5.86 22.42
C ARG A 113 9.88 6.81 21.81
N LYS A 114 10.30 7.68 20.87
CA LYS A 114 9.34 8.58 20.17
C LYS A 114 8.41 7.78 19.26
N THR A 115 8.89 6.71 18.64
CA THR A 115 8.09 5.84 17.76
C THR A 115 7.10 5.01 18.56
N GLU A 116 7.51 4.40 19.66
CA GLU A 116 6.62 3.71 20.61
C GLU A 116 5.48 4.63 21.08
N GLY A 117 5.82 5.85 21.51
CA GLY A 117 4.83 6.83 21.92
C GLY A 117 3.87 7.25 20.80
N LYS A 118 4.31 7.27 19.54
CA LYS A 118 3.43 7.48 18.38
C LYS A 118 2.47 6.29 18.17
N PHE A 119 2.98 5.07 18.23
CA PHE A 119 2.19 3.86 18.05
C PHE A 119 1.18 3.69 19.18
N ALA A 120 1.58 3.95 20.43
CA ALA A 120 0.66 3.97 21.56
C ALA A 120 -0.48 4.99 21.41
N ARG A 121 -0.19 6.20 20.88
CA ARG A 121 -1.22 7.20 20.57
C ARG A 121 -2.14 6.76 19.43
N ALA A 122 -1.61 6.05 18.43
CA ALA A 122 -2.43 5.49 17.36
C ALA A 122 -3.35 4.39 17.90
N LEU A 123 -2.83 3.44 18.68
CA LEU A 123 -3.63 2.39 19.34
C LEU A 123 -4.74 3.00 20.20
N ALA A 124 -4.40 3.98 21.04
CA ALA A 124 -5.37 4.68 21.89
C ALA A 124 -6.39 5.52 21.08
N ALA A 125 -6.08 5.86 19.83
CA ALA A 125 -7.04 6.46 18.91
C ALA A 125 -7.98 5.41 18.33
N LEU A 126 -7.47 4.25 17.88
CA LEU A 126 -8.29 3.16 17.32
C LEU A 126 -9.39 2.74 18.32
N ALA A 127 -9.07 2.68 19.60
CA ALA A 127 -10.03 2.35 20.67
C ALA A 127 -11.19 3.35 20.81
N LEU A 128 -11.14 4.51 20.17
CA LEU A 128 -12.21 5.51 20.19
C LEU A 128 -13.26 5.31 19.09
N PHE A 129 -13.07 4.37 18.19
CA PHE A 129 -13.93 4.17 17.02
C PHE A 129 -14.92 3.02 17.24
N ASP A 130 -15.96 2.98 16.43
CA ASP A 130 -16.97 1.92 16.50
C ASP A 130 -16.48 0.66 15.76
N ARG A 131 -15.59 0.83 14.77
CA ARG A 131 -15.03 -0.21 13.92
C ARG A 131 -13.66 0.20 13.40
N VAL A 132 -12.86 -0.81 13.02
CA VAL A 132 -11.55 -0.60 12.37
C VAL A 132 -11.51 -1.38 11.06
N THR A 133 -10.97 -0.77 10.01
CA THR A 133 -10.55 -1.45 8.80
C THR A 133 -9.03 -1.43 8.67
N VAL A 134 -8.48 -2.54 8.22
CA VAL A 134 -7.03 -2.71 8.01
C VAL A 134 -6.76 -3.23 6.60
N SER A 135 -5.54 -3.03 6.10
CA SER A 135 -5.21 -3.42 4.72
C SER A 135 -4.77 -4.87 4.56
N THR A 136 -4.41 -5.58 5.62
CA THR A 136 -3.87 -6.94 5.55
C THR A 136 -4.33 -7.81 6.72
N ASP A 137 -4.33 -9.12 6.52
CA ASP A 137 -4.64 -10.10 7.58
C ASP A 137 -3.64 -10.01 8.76
N GLU A 138 -2.37 -9.71 8.46
CA GLU A 138 -1.36 -9.53 9.51
C GLU A 138 -1.69 -8.33 10.41
N LEU A 139 -2.14 -7.21 9.85
CA LEU A 139 -2.57 -6.06 10.65
C LEU A 139 -3.78 -6.41 11.52
N GLN A 140 -4.74 -7.17 11.01
CA GLN A 140 -5.88 -7.65 11.78
C GLN A 140 -5.42 -8.59 12.91
N ARG A 141 -4.54 -9.54 12.61
CA ARG A 141 -3.97 -10.48 13.59
C ARG A 141 -3.24 -9.75 14.72
N ARG A 142 -2.51 -8.68 14.38
CA ARG A 142 -1.81 -7.83 15.36
C ARG A 142 -2.74 -6.95 16.18
N LEU A 143 -3.84 -6.49 15.60
CA LEU A 143 -4.80 -5.65 16.29
C LEU A 143 -5.64 -6.43 17.30
N ARG A 144 -6.03 -7.66 16.96
CA ARG A 144 -6.93 -8.50 17.77
C ARG A 144 -6.53 -8.64 19.25
N PRO A 145 -5.28 -8.98 19.63
CA PRO A 145 -4.90 -9.05 21.04
C PRO A 145 -4.81 -7.69 21.73
N LEU A 146 -4.64 -6.59 20.99
CA LEU A 146 -4.55 -5.24 21.54
C LEU A 146 -5.91 -4.61 21.78
N LEU A 147 -6.91 -4.94 20.97
CA LEU A 147 -8.29 -4.47 21.03
C LEU A 147 -9.26 -5.64 20.72
N PRO A 148 -9.42 -6.61 21.63
CA PRO A 148 -10.12 -7.86 21.36
C PRO A 148 -11.59 -7.68 21.00
N GLU A 149 -12.28 -6.69 21.59
CA GLU A 149 -13.69 -6.42 21.36
C GLU A 149 -13.94 -5.49 20.15
N MET A 150 -12.87 -4.98 19.49
CA MET A 150 -13.01 -4.05 18.39
C MET A 150 -13.42 -4.79 17.10
N PRO A 151 -14.59 -4.50 16.53
CA PRO A 151 -14.95 -5.04 15.22
C PRO A 151 -13.92 -4.59 14.17
N CYS A 152 -13.23 -5.55 13.57
CA CYS A 152 -12.16 -5.29 12.61
C CYS A 152 -12.36 -6.12 11.34
N ALA A 153 -12.27 -5.47 10.18
CA ALA A 153 -12.30 -6.12 8.87
C ALA A 153 -11.05 -5.83 8.05
N VAL A 154 -10.61 -6.82 7.27
CA VAL A 154 -9.57 -6.64 6.27
C VAL A 154 -10.21 -6.12 4.99
N VAL A 155 -9.73 -4.98 4.53
CA VAL A 155 -10.06 -4.38 3.23
C VAL A 155 -8.74 -4.17 2.51
N PRO A 156 -8.33 -5.09 1.64
CA PRO A 156 -7.02 -5.03 1.00
C PRO A 156 -6.82 -3.76 0.17
N ASN A 157 -5.57 -3.36 -0.02
CA ASN A 157 -5.26 -2.36 -1.03
C ASN A 157 -5.61 -2.91 -2.41
N ALA A 158 -6.12 -2.03 -3.27
CA ALA A 158 -6.55 -2.34 -4.62
C ALA A 158 -5.82 -1.47 -5.64
N VAL A 159 -5.78 -1.91 -6.89
CA VAL A 159 -5.37 -1.05 -8.00
C VAL A 159 -6.29 0.17 -8.05
N HIS A 160 -5.71 1.33 -8.32
CA HIS A 160 -6.49 2.55 -8.32
C HIS A 160 -7.50 2.56 -9.49
N ARG A 161 -8.76 2.86 -9.19
CA ARG A 161 -9.88 2.75 -10.12
C ARG A 161 -9.70 3.57 -11.39
N SER A 162 -9.04 4.75 -11.29
CA SER A 162 -8.77 5.59 -12.45
C SER A 162 -7.85 4.94 -13.50
N TRP A 163 -7.08 3.92 -13.11
CA TRP A 163 -6.18 3.25 -14.05
C TRP A 163 -6.91 2.40 -15.09
N ARG A 164 -8.18 2.03 -14.84
CA ARG A 164 -8.99 1.25 -15.77
C ARG A 164 -9.18 1.89 -17.14
N ALA A 165 -9.12 3.22 -17.20
CA ALA A 165 -9.24 3.98 -18.46
C ALA A 165 -7.90 4.16 -19.20
N LEU A 166 -6.77 3.73 -18.58
CA LEU A 166 -5.45 3.94 -19.15
C LEU A 166 -5.13 2.89 -20.20
N GLN A 167 -4.69 3.33 -21.36
CA GLN A 167 -4.09 2.51 -22.40
C GLN A 167 -2.62 2.92 -22.50
N LEU A 168 -1.74 2.12 -21.95
CA LEU A 168 -0.31 2.44 -21.86
C LEU A 168 0.51 1.44 -22.68
N PRO A 169 1.57 1.91 -23.33
CA PRO A 169 2.45 1.03 -24.09
C PRO A 169 3.16 0.05 -23.15
N ARG A 170 3.30 -1.19 -23.58
CA ARG A 170 4.07 -2.21 -22.87
C ARG A 170 5.56 -2.00 -23.08
N ALA A 171 6.36 -2.51 -22.14
CA ALA A 171 7.82 -2.46 -22.24
C ALA A 171 8.32 -3.18 -23.50
N SER A 172 9.15 -2.50 -24.28
CA SER A 172 9.91 -3.06 -25.42
C SER A 172 11.36 -3.39 -25.09
N ARG A 173 11.87 -2.91 -23.95
CA ARG A 173 13.24 -3.11 -23.45
C ARG A 173 13.22 -3.89 -22.15
N ARG A 174 14.30 -4.62 -21.85
CA ARG A 174 14.44 -5.36 -20.59
C ARG A 174 14.77 -4.41 -19.43
N VAL A 175 13.75 -3.71 -18.93
CA VAL A 175 13.86 -2.83 -17.76
C VAL A 175 13.26 -3.51 -16.55
N LEU A 176 14.10 -3.93 -15.61
CA LEU A 176 13.69 -4.40 -14.30
C LEU A 176 13.48 -3.19 -13.40
N THR A 177 12.29 -3.02 -12.85
CA THR A 177 11.96 -1.84 -12.05
C THR A 177 11.70 -2.16 -10.57
N TYR A 178 12.27 -1.34 -9.69
CA TYR A 178 11.96 -1.29 -8.27
C TYR A 178 11.34 0.05 -7.90
N PHE A 179 10.14 0.02 -7.34
CA PHE A 179 9.46 1.22 -6.85
C PHE A 179 9.67 1.35 -5.33
N SER A 180 10.75 2.04 -4.92
CA SER A 180 11.11 2.19 -3.51
C SER A 180 10.16 3.13 -2.76
N GLY A 181 9.68 4.18 -3.42
CA GLY A 181 8.83 5.21 -2.82
C GLY A 181 9.60 6.13 -1.87
N THR A 182 10.07 5.63 -0.72
CA THR A 182 10.78 6.38 0.33
C THR A 182 12.08 5.69 0.73
N SER A 183 13.01 6.42 1.37
CA SER A 183 14.31 5.90 1.85
C SER A 183 14.23 4.87 2.98
N THR A 184 13.06 4.32 3.27
CA THR A 184 12.86 3.30 4.31
C THR A 184 12.96 1.87 3.76
N HIS A 185 13.36 1.70 2.49
CA HIS A 185 13.40 0.43 1.78
C HIS A 185 14.82 0.00 1.37
N ASP A 186 15.84 0.65 1.94
CA ASP A 186 17.25 0.37 1.60
C ASP A 186 17.62 -1.08 1.98
N ARG A 187 17.17 -1.55 3.15
CA ARG A 187 17.37 -2.91 3.63
C ARG A 187 16.62 -3.96 2.79
N ASP A 188 15.41 -3.62 2.33
CA ASP A 188 14.64 -4.47 1.42
C ASP A 188 15.39 -4.70 0.10
N PHE A 189 15.91 -3.63 -0.49
CA PHE A 189 16.65 -3.71 -1.75
C PHE A 189 18.01 -4.41 -1.61
N ALA A 190 18.65 -4.32 -0.44
CA ALA A 190 19.91 -5.00 -0.16
C ALA A 190 19.83 -6.53 -0.34
N LEU A 191 18.65 -7.12 -0.14
CA LEU A 191 18.40 -8.56 -0.33
C LEU A 191 18.60 -9.00 -1.78
N VAL A 192 18.27 -8.13 -2.73
CA VAL A 192 18.29 -8.46 -4.16
C VAL A 192 19.51 -7.84 -4.88
N ALA A 193 20.18 -6.87 -4.27
CA ALA A 193 21.29 -6.14 -4.89
C ALA A 193 22.41 -7.03 -5.44
N PRO A 194 22.87 -8.10 -4.74
CA PRO A 194 23.89 -9.00 -5.28
C PRO A 194 23.44 -9.73 -6.56
N ALA A 195 22.19 -10.20 -6.59
CA ALA A 195 21.61 -10.85 -7.77
C ALA A 195 21.47 -9.86 -8.95
N LEU A 196 21.10 -8.61 -8.67
CA LEU A 196 21.02 -7.57 -9.69
C LEU A 196 22.38 -7.20 -10.25
N GLN A 197 23.42 -7.11 -9.41
CA GLN A 197 24.79 -6.88 -9.88
C GLN A 197 25.22 -7.97 -10.85
N GLN A 198 25.06 -9.23 -10.47
CA GLN A 198 25.44 -10.37 -11.32
C GLN A 198 24.66 -10.38 -12.64
N LEU A 199 23.36 -10.12 -12.62
CA LEU A 199 22.55 -10.07 -13.85
C LEU A 199 22.93 -8.91 -14.77
N LEU A 200 23.27 -7.76 -14.21
CA LEU A 200 23.78 -6.64 -14.99
C LEU A 200 25.10 -6.99 -15.67
N ASP A 201 25.99 -7.73 -15.00
CA ASP A 201 27.25 -8.15 -15.59
C ASP A 201 27.05 -9.21 -16.70
N GLU A 202 26.09 -10.11 -16.54
CA GLU A 202 25.79 -11.21 -17.48
C GLU A 202 24.94 -10.80 -18.70
N MET A 203 24.04 -9.81 -18.55
CA MET A 203 23.04 -9.46 -19.58
C MET A 203 23.24 -8.02 -20.07
N PRO A 204 23.93 -7.80 -21.21
CA PRO A 204 24.24 -6.45 -21.71
C PRO A 204 23.02 -5.57 -22.03
N ASP A 205 21.88 -6.15 -22.33
CA ASP A 205 20.63 -5.47 -22.66
C ASP A 205 19.68 -5.25 -21.46
N LEU A 206 20.07 -5.72 -20.26
CA LEU A 206 19.32 -5.48 -19.03
C LEU A 206 19.61 -4.09 -18.47
N GLU A 207 18.56 -3.37 -18.14
CA GLU A 207 18.59 -2.14 -17.33
C GLU A 207 17.86 -2.37 -16.00
N VAL A 208 18.39 -1.79 -14.93
CA VAL A 208 17.70 -1.74 -13.63
C VAL A 208 17.27 -0.31 -13.35
N ARG A 209 16.01 -0.12 -13.06
CA ARG A 209 15.43 1.20 -12.73
C ARG A 209 14.91 1.22 -11.29
N VAL A 210 15.38 2.17 -10.52
CA VAL A 210 14.87 2.47 -9.17
C VAL A 210 14.08 3.77 -9.22
N VAL A 211 12.80 3.69 -8.88
CA VAL A 211 11.90 4.84 -8.83
C VAL A 211 11.63 5.22 -7.38
N GLY A 212 12.03 6.41 -6.98
CA GLY A 212 11.97 6.91 -5.61
C GLY A 212 13.36 7.03 -4.98
N ARG A 213 13.38 7.31 -3.67
CA ARG A 213 14.63 7.46 -2.93
C ARG A 213 15.10 6.10 -2.41
N LEU A 214 16.32 5.75 -2.75
CA LEU A 214 16.98 4.54 -2.29
C LEU A 214 18.47 4.82 -2.09
N ASP A 215 19.00 4.46 -0.94
CA ASP A 215 20.43 4.35 -0.71
C ASP A 215 20.88 2.89 -0.89
N THR A 216 21.77 2.65 -1.83
CA THR A 216 22.27 1.30 -2.16
C THR A 216 23.72 1.36 -2.62
N PRO A 217 24.54 0.38 -2.21
CA PRO A 217 25.91 0.24 -2.70
C PRO A 217 25.97 -0.20 -4.16
N LEU A 218 24.88 -0.73 -4.74
CA LEU A 218 24.85 -1.13 -6.14
C LEU A 218 25.16 0.07 -7.03
N GLN A 219 26.25 -0.03 -7.79
CA GLN A 219 26.70 0.96 -8.76
C GLN A 219 26.95 0.28 -10.09
N HIS A 220 26.24 0.69 -11.12
CA HIS A 220 26.41 0.15 -12.47
C HIS A 220 25.95 1.19 -13.49
N PRO A 221 26.60 1.33 -14.69
CA PRO A 221 26.18 2.28 -15.74
C PRO A 221 24.73 2.11 -16.20
N ARG A 222 24.20 0.92 -16.12
CA ARG A 222 22.80 0.58 -16.48
C ARG A 222 21.82 0.58 -15.29
N LEU A 223 22.24 1.10 -14.14
CA LEU A 223 21.36 1.41 -13.01
C LEU A 223 20.81 2.83 -13.14
N GLN A 224 19.54 2.95 -13.46
CA GLN A 224 18.84 4.22 -13.57
C GLN A 224 18.20 4.59 -12.23
N ARG A 225 18.46 5.80 -11.73
CA ARG A 225 17.81 6.37 -10.54
C ARG A 225 16.84 7.45 -10.98
N VAL A 226 15.55 7.22 -10.74
CA VAL A 226 14.46 8.14 -11.10
C VAL A 226 13.87 8.69 -9.81
N ALA A 227 13.67 10.00 -9.74
CA ALA A 227 13.02 10.64 -8.60
C ALA A 227 11.61 10.05 -8.39
N LYS A 228 11.07 10.21 -7.18
CA LYS A 228 9.69 9.82 -6.88
C LYS A 228 8.73 10.51 -7.85
N LEU A 229 7.96 9.73 -8.58
CA LEU A 229 6.99 10.22 -9.56
C LEU A 229 5.71 10.74 -8.88
N PRO A 230 5.08 11.77 -9.45
CA PRO A 230 3.69 12.11 -9.14
C PRO A 230 2.77 10.91 -9.40
N PHE A 231 1.64 10.84 -8.70
CA PHE A 231 0.70 9.73 -8.86
C PHE A 231 0.18 9.57 -10.31
N GLY A 232 -0.01 10.70 -11.03
CA GLY A 232 -0.47 10.67 -12.43
C GLY A 232 0.52 10.03 -13.41
N ASP A 233 1.83 10.13 -13.14
CA ASP A 233 2.89 9.61 -14.01
C ASP A 233 3.29 8.17 -13.64
N TYR A 234 2.94 7.76 -12.42
CA TYR A 234 3.33 6.47 -11.85
C TYR A 234 2.84 5.27 -12.67
N PRO A 235 1.57 5.21 -13.17
CA PRO A 235 1.09 4.08 -13.98
C PRO A 235 1.91 3.85 -15.25
N ALA A 236 2.34 4.92 -15.92
CA ALA A 236 3.14 4.80 -17.13
C ALA A 236 4.52 4.19 -16.84
N ALA A 237 5.14 4.55 -15.72
CA ALA A 237 6.40 3.96 -15.29
C ALA A 237 6.25 2.47 -14.93
N VAL A 238 5.11 2.08 -14.33
CA VAL A 238 4.81 0.67 -14.04
C VAL A 238 4.60 -0.12 -15.33
N ALA A 239 3.78 0.36 -16.25
CA ALA A 239 3.50 -0.29 -17.53
C ALA A 239 4.75 -0.45 -18.41
N ALA A 240 5.69 0.51 -18.33
CA ALA A 240 6.96 0.49 -19.05
C ALA A 240 8.01 -0.45 -18.43
N SER A 241 7.69 -1.20 -17.39
CA SER A 241 8.56 -2.20 -16.79
C SER A 241 8.46 -3.54 -17.51
N TRP A 242 9.60 -4.17 -17.80
CA TRP A 242 9.64 -5.55 -18.28
C TRP A 242 9.37 -6.54 -17.16
N LEU A 243 9.94 -6.27 -16.01
CA LEU A 243 9.79 -7.05 -14.77
C LEU A 243 9.78 -6.11 -13.57
N ASN A 244 8.92 -6.36 -12.61
CA ASN A 244 8.89 -5.66 -11.34
C ASN A 244 9.53 -6.51 -10.24
N ILE A 245 10.14 -5.88 -9.23
CA ILE A 245 10.58 -6.55 -8.02
C ILE A 245 9.94 -5.92 -6.78
N ALA A 246 9.63 -6.77 -5.80
CA ALA A 246 9.06 -6.36 -4.53
C ALA A 246 9.76 -7.08 -3.36
N PRO A 247 11.07 -6.84 -3.14
CA PRO A 247 11.79 -7.38 -2.00
C PRO A 247 11.28 -6.75 -0.71
N LEU A 248 11.21 -7.55 0.35
CA LEU A 248 10.93 -7.13 1.72
C LEU A 248 11.80 -7.91 2.69
N GLU A 249 12.48 -7.22 3.61
CA GLU A 249 13.14 -7.84 4.75
C GLU A 249 12.08 -8.44 5.69
N ASP A 250 12.28 -9.65 6.17
CA ASP A 250 11.33 -10.28 7.11
C ASP A 250 11.48 -9.70 8.52
N THR A 251 10.58 -8.81 8.86
CA THR A 251 10.46 -8.23 10.21
C THR A 251 9.00 -8.20 10.63
N PRO A 252 8.71 -8.13 11.95
CA PRO A 252 7.34 -7.95 12.42
C PRO A 252 6.60 -6.75 11.77
N PHE A 253 7.32 -5.70 11.39
CA PHE A 253 6.73 -4.52 10.76
C PHE A 253 6.43 -4.76 9.27
N THR A 254 7.35 -5.36 8.52
CA THR A 254 7.21 -5.58 7.08
C THR A 254 6.20 -6.68 6.74
N ARG A 255 5.97 -7.64 7.64
CA ARG A 255 4.88 -8.64 7.50
C ARG A 255 3.50 -7.99 7.39
N GLY A 256 3.32 -6.78 7.94
CA GLY A 256 2.08 -6.00 7.78
C GLY A 256 1.93 -5.26 6.45
N LYS A 257 2.93 -5.29 5.57
CA LYS A 257 2.89 -4.57 4.28
C LYS A 257 1.94 -5.21 3.29
N SER A 258 1.24 -4.38 2.52
CA SER A 258 0.37 -4.81 1.44
C SER A 258 1.15 -5.16 0.17
N ALA A 259 0.55 -6.01 -0.66
CA ALA A 259 1.08 -6.43 -1.96
C ALA A 259 0.88 -5.37 -3.07
N LEU A 260 0.72 -4.12 -2.73
CA LEU A 260 0.33 -3.07 -3.68
C LEU A 260 1.23 -3.01 -4.91
N LYS A 261 2.56 -3.03 -4.74
CA LYS A 261 3.52 -3.01 -5.86
C LYS A 261 3.32 -4.16 -6.85
N THR A 262 2.95 -5.33 -6.33
CA THR A 262 2.72 -6.54 -7.15
C THR A 262 1.41 -6.46 -7.92
N ILE A 263 0.32 -6.02 -7.28
CA ILE A 263 -0.97 -5.89 -7.97
C ILE A 263 -0.98 -4.74 -8.98
N GLU A 264 -0.26 -3.67 -8.73
CA GLU A 264 -0.07 -2.56 -9.66
C GLU A 264 0.69 -2.98 -10.91
N ALA A 265 1.79 -3.72 -10.74
CA ALA A 265 2.55 -4.28 -11.86
C ALA A 265 1.69 -5.27 -12.67
N GLY A 266 1.04 -6.20 -11.98
CA GLY A 266 0.19 -7.20 -12.60
C GLY A 266 -1.04 -6.63 -13.31
N PHE A 267 -1.54 -5.46 -12.92
CA PHE A 267 -2.61 -4.77 -13.64
C PHE A 267 -2.22 -4.41 -15.08
N PHE A 268 -0.93 -4.19 -15.35
CA PHE A 268 -0.38 -3.96 -16.69
C PHE A 268 0.27 -5.21 -17.29
N ASP A 269 -0.05 -6.40 -16.81
CA ASP A 269 0.56 -7.67 -17.21
C ASP A 269 2.09 -7.69 -17.02
N VAL A 270 2.62 -6.95 -16.04
CA VAL A 270 4.04 -6.95 -15.67
C VAL A 270 4.26 -7.98 -14.56
N PRO A 271 5.02 -9.07 -14.81
CA PRO A 271 5.33 -10.05 -13.78
C PRO A 271 6.14 -9.44 -12.64
N THR A 272 6.04 -10.05 -11.46
CA THR A 272 6.78 -9.59 -10.27
C THR A 272 7.52 -10.75 -9.62
N VAL A 273 8.79 -10.53 -9.24
CA VAL A 273 9.48 -11.36 -8.25
C VAL A 273 9.40 -10.66 -6.89
N ALA A 274 8.89 -11.34 -5.88
CA ALA A 274 8.63 -10.78 -4.55
C ALA A 274 9.16 -11.68 -3.44
N THR A 275 9.45 -11.11 -2.27
CA THR A 275 9.63 -11.91 -1.05
C THR A 275 8.27 -12.49 -0.63
N PRO A 276 8.17 -13.82 -0.36
CA PRO A 276 6.91 -14.46 0.07
C PRO A 276 6.54 -14.07 1.50
N LEU A 277 6.11 -12.84 1.69
CA LEU A 277 5.90 -12.24 3.00
C LEU A 277 4.59 -11.44 3.08
N GLY A 278 3.79 -11.69 4.11
CA GLY A 278 2.57 -10.92 4.37
C GLY A 278 1.53 -11.05 3.26
N ASP A 279 0.98 -9.91 2.83
CA ASP A 279 -0.15 -9.84 1.92
C ASP A 279 0.14 -10.39 0.50
N VAL A 280 1.42 -10.44 0.08
CA VAL A 280 1.76 -10.97 -1.25
C VAL A 280 1.46 -12.47 -1.37
N LEU A 281 1.44 -13.20 -0.24
CA LEU A 281 1.12 -14.63 -0.21
C LEU A 281 -0.29 -14.98 -0.69
N ARG A 282 -1.23 -14.03 -0.70
CA ARG A 282 -2.57 -14.23 -1.30
C ARG A 282 -2.56 -14.19 -2.83
N LEU A 283 -1.45 -13.75 -3.44
CA LEU A 283 -1.30 -13.58 -4.89
C LEU A 283 -0.59 -14.78 -5.54
N GLN A 284 -1.02 -16.01 -5.23
CA GLN A 284 -0.46 -17.23 -5.78
C GLN A 284 -0.99 -17.50 -7.20
N VAL A 285 -0.55 -16.68 -8.15
CA VAL A 285 -0.92 -16.80 -9.57
C VAL A 285 0.32 -16.84 -10.46
N PRO A 286 0.28 -17.51 -11.63
CA PRO A 286 1.34 -17.39 -12.63
C PRO A 286 1.63 -15.92 -12.94
N GLY A 287 2.90 -15.51 -12.91
CA GLY A 287 3.35 -14.12 -13.06
C GLY A 287 3.71 -13.43 -11.73
N VAL A 288 3.43 -14.06 -10.58
CA VAL A 288 3.99 -13.68 -9.28
C VAL A 288 4.92 -14.79 -8.82
N LEU A 289 6.22 -14.51 -8.82
CA LEU A 289 7.28 -15.42 -8.44
C LEU A 289 7.80 -15.07 -7.06
N PHE A 290 8.28 -16.06 -6.33
CA PHE A 290 8.78 -15.86 -4.97
C PHE A 290 10.26 -16.19 -4.85
N ALA A 291 10.98 -15.36 -4.07
CA ALA A 291 12.37 -15.55 -3.74
C ALA A 291 12.66 -15.02 -2.33
N THR A 292 13.45 -15.76 -1.56
CA THR A 292 13.87 -15.42 -0.19
C THR A 292 15.39 -15.24 -0.10
N THR A 293 16.13 -16.21 -0.61
CA THR A 293 17.60 -16.20 -0.59
C THR A 293 18.19 -15.49 -1.81
N PRO A 294 19.43 -14.97 -1.75
CA PRO A 294 20.10 -14.39 -2.92
C PRO A 294 20.16 -15.32 -4.13
N ALA A 295 20.34 -16.63 -3.90
CA ALA A 295 20.36 -17.64 -4.96
C ALA A 295 18.97 -17.79 -5.61
N GLU A 296 17.90 -17.83 -4.82
CA GLU A 296 16.53 -17.86 -5.33
C GLU A 296 16.20 -16.58 -6.10
N TRP A 297 16.60 -15.41 -5.59
CA TRP A 297 16.44 -14.14 -6.31
C TRP A 297 17.10 -14.20 -7.68
N LEU A 298 18.35 -14.64 -7.75
CA LEU A 298 19.07 -14.78 -9.02
C LEU A 298 18.38 -15.76 -9.96
N GLN A 299 17.96 -16.92 -9.46
CA GLN A 299 17.26 -17.95 -10.24
C GLN A 299 15.95 -17.43 -10.81
N GLN A 300 15.08 -16.84 -9.97
CA GLN A 300 13.76 -16.35 -10.38
C GLN A 300 13.86 -15.17 -11.34
N LEU A 301 14.81 -14.28 -11.12
CA LEU A 301 15.05 -13.16 -12.02
C LEU A 301 15.57 -13.63 -13.38
N ARG A 302 16.55 -14.56 -13.44
CA ARG A 302 17.00 -15.13 -14.70
C ARG A 302 15.87 -15.79 -15.47
N HIS A 303 15.05 -16.57 -14.77
CA HIS A 303 13.89 -17.23 -15.37
C HIS A 303 12.90 -16.19 -15.95
N ALA A 304 12.47 -15.22 -15.17
CA ALA A 304 11.48 -14.21 -15.57
C ALA A 304 12.01 -13.22 -16.65
N LEU A 305 13.33 -13.06 -16.78
CA LEU A 305 13.95 -12.21 -17.79
C LEU A 305 14.07 -12.89 -19.17
N GLN A 306 13.89 -14.22 -19.27
CA GLN A 306 13.84 -14.90 -20.56
C GLN A 306 12.59 -14.47 -21.34
N PRO A 307 12.71 -14.07 -22.63
CA PRO A 307 11.56 -13.51 -23.36
C PRO A 307 10.35 -14.46 -23.43
N ALA A 308 10.57 -15.74 -23.68
CA ALA A 308 9.50 -16.73 -23.73
C ALA A 308 8.78 -16.90 -22.37
N GLU A 309 9.56 -17.00 -21.29
CA GLU A 309 9.01 -17.12 -19.94
C GLU A 309 8.29 -15.84 -19.48
N ARG A 310 8.89 -14.68 -19.78
CA ARG A 310 8.22 -13.41 -19.51
C ARG A 310 6.88 -13.31 -20.24
N ALA A 311 6.80 -13.71 -21.49
CA ALA A 311 5.55 -13.73 -22.25
C ALA A 311 4.50 -14.63 -21.57
N ARG A 312 4.90 -15.85 -21.19
CA ARG A 312 4.06 -16.83 -20.48
C ARG A 312 3.57 -16.30 -19.12
N LEU A 313 4.47 -15.68 -18.36
CA LEU A 313 4.13 -15.10 -17.03
C LEU A 313 3.20 -13.90 -17.14
N SER A 314 3.28 -13.14 -18.23
CA SER A 314 2.45 -11.96 -18.48
C SER A 314 1.05 -12.30 -19.02
N GLU A 315 0.92 -13.41 -19.73
CA GLU A 315 -0.32 -13.78 -20.39
C GLU A 315 -1.49 -13.83 -19.40
N GLY A 316 -2.47 -12.93 -19.53
CA GLY A 316 -3.66 -12.86 -18.70
C GLY A 316 -3.40 -12.59 -17.20
N LEU A 317 -2.24 -12.06 -16.82
CA LEU A 317 -1.89 -11.80 -15.42
C LEU A 317 -2.84 -10.79 -14.78
N ALA A 318 -3.17 -9.71 -15.49
CA ALA A 318 -4.14 -8.71 -15.02
C ALA A 318 -5.51 -9.32 -14.74
N GLN A 319 -5.97 -10.23 -15.59
CA GLN A 319 -7.24 -10.92 -15.42
C GLN A 319 -7.23 -11.84 -14.19
N ARG A 320 -6.13 -12.60 -13.99
CA ARG A 320 -5.96 -13.48 -12.81
C ARG A 320 -5.91 -12.71 -11.50
N LEU A 321 -5.25 -11.55 -11.49
CA LEU A 321 -5.14 -10.72 -10.28
C LEU A 321 -6.39 -9.88 -10.00
N ARG A 322 -7.25 -9.64 -10.98
CA ARG A 322 -8.43 -8.79 -10.81
C ARG A 322 -9.30 -9.16 -9.60
N PRO A 323 -9.67 -10.42 -9.34
CA PRO A 323 -10.47 -10.76 -8.16
C PRO A 323 -9.79 -10.42 -6.82
N LEU A 324 -8.45 -10.35 -6.84
CA LEU A 324 -7.60 -10.09 -5.66
C LEU A 324 -7.20 -8.61 -5.53
N SER A 325 -7.58 -7.74 -6.46
CA SER A 325 -7.10 -6.36 -6.54
C SER A 325 -8.15 -5.35 -7.01
N ASP A 326 -9.41 -5.76 -7.17
CA ASP A 326 -10.48 -4.89 -7.66
C ASP A 326 -11.13 -4.11 -6.51
N VAL A 327 -11.03 -2.79 -6.56
CA VAL A 327 -11.58 -1.89 -5.54
C VAL A 327 -13.10 -1.95 -5.45
N ASP A 328 -13.82 -2.26 -6.53
CA ASP A 328 -15.29 -2.34 -6.50
C ASP A 328 -15.75 -3.56 -5.68
N LEU A 329 -15.03 -4.68 -5.76
CA LEU A 329 -15.29 -5.87 -4.92
C LEU A 329 -15.03 -5.54 -3.44
N PHE A 330 -13.94 -4.84 -3.14
CA PHE A 330 -13.60 -4.44 -1.77
C PHE A 330 -14.53 -3.37 -1.23
N ALA A 331 -15.04 -2.46 -2.06
CA ALA A 331 -16.05 -1.49 -1.67
C ALA A 331 -17.37 -2.16 -1.26
N ALA A 332 -17.81 -3.18 -1.99
CA ALA A 332 -18.99 -3.97 -1.62
C ALA A 332 -18.80 -4.72 -0.30
N GLN A 333 -17.62 -5.27 -0.05
CA GLN A 333 -17.26 -5.90 1.22
C GLN A 333 -17.23 -4.89 2.37
N TRP A 334 -16.60 -3.73 2.14
CA TRP A 334 -16.53 -2.64 3.10
C TRP A 334 -17.92 -2.12 3.50
N LEU A 335 -18.82 -1.90 2.52
CA LEU A 335 -20.20 -1.49 2.78
C LEU A 335 -20.93 -2.47 3.69
N ARG A 336 -20.83 -3.78 3.43
CA ARG A 336 -21.43 -4.80 4.31
C ARG A 336 -20.90 -4.73 5.75
N PHE A 337 -19.61 -4.43 5.92
CA PHE A 337 -19.01 -4.31 7.24
C PHE A 337 -19.46 -3.05 7.98
N VAL A 338 -19.50 -1.90 7.31
CA VAL A 338 -19.86 -0.64 7.98
C VAL A 338 -21.37 -0.44 8.16
N SER A 339 -22.20 -1.21 7.45
CA SER A 339 -23.67 -1.12 7.57
C SER A 339 -24.28 -2.00 8.66
N ARG A 340 -23.52 -2.94 9.19
CA ARG A 340 -23.89 -3.77 10.36
C ARG A 340 -23.69 -2.97 11.65
#